data_c3308b23051e611773dbdfcad55427d5
#
_entry.id   c3308b23051e611773dbdfcad55427d5
#
_cell.length_a   1.000
_cell.length_b   1.000
_cell.length_c   1.000
_cell.angle_alpha   90.00
_cell.angle_beta   90.00
_cell.angle_gamma   90.00
#
_symmetry.space_group_name_H-M   'P 1'
#
loop_
_entity.id
_entity.type
_entity.pdbx_description
1 polymer ?
#
loop_
_entity_poly.entity_id
_entity_poly.type
_entity_poly.pdbx_seq_one_letter_code
_entity_poly.pdbx_strand_id
1 'polypeptide(L)'
;MTIIADLTGTTATGHSSWESDARTRASRLEALLGDPYDPANPHGLRALFAADARSAPPAATEDLLAGTDLGAEFVPVEYGGRLSRADLLARVLRPVFRRDVALGFGYGITSLFATGAIWAAGTPTQRRRTADLLLGGGRATILHHELAHSNAILRDEFTAGATPGGYRLNGRKDVIINAERADVQVVYARTDPARGPLSHSVLLLDRARRDSPSVRHLPRVTTSGMRGALFSGLEFTGHPVPGDARVGGPGEGVALALRTFQVNRSLICGVVTAAADTVLHSAVRAATTGRRGPVARRWHKPLAGVFADLLACDSMATVVLRALSLLPDRAHVAAAAVKYVVPDLLRENLEELATVLGARGYEHDSPQYGALGKLVRDLPVAGLGHAGTASCQSVIVPQLRGLAEHSWFQEAEPPPELFRQGSELPLLDYRLLGLAGGGDFMAASLVGSAARLASYRGLGGQIAALAELAEGFVTELRALCEECRRLPAYGTATLTDPAVCVLSDRYSLIVAAAAVLGMWEGQDGRDPFLANPAWAVLALSRLGERLAMPVPELPDGCLAQVMEELVRRFRTGRSCDLDGIALAQ
;
A
#
# COMPACT_ATOMS: atom_id res chain seq x y z
N MET A 1 -12.84 32.29 29.75
CA MET A 1 -13.40 30.92 29.71
C MET A 1 -14.76 31.01 29.01
N THR A 2 -14.80 30.99 27.69
CA THR A 2 -15.99 30.81 26.83
C THR A 2 -15.65 31.28 25.41
N ILE A 3 -14.90 30.53 24.63
CA ILE A 3 -14.78 30.63 23.13
C ILE A 3 -14.08 29.33 22.60
N ILE A 4 -14.34 28.15 23.15
CA ILE A 4 -13.86 26.87 22.58
C ILE A 4 -15.02 25.87 22.40
N ALA A 5 -16.26 26.28 22.57
CA ALA A 5 -17.42 25.38 22.54
C ALA A 5 -18.18 25.30 21.20
N ASP A 6 -17.75 26.02 20.14
CA ASP A 6 -18.52 26.08 18.88
C ASP A 6 -17.84 25.44 17.65
N LEU A 7 -16.80 24.63 17.83
CA LEU A 7 -16.19 23.83 16.76
C LEU A 7 -16.45 22.32 16.86
N THR A 8 -17.25 21.87 17.82
CA THR A 8 -17.61 20.45 18.01
C THR A 8 -19.04 20.11 17.53
N GLY A 9 -19.66 20.97 16.77
CA GLY A 9 -21.03 20.83 16.27
C GLY A 9 -21.18 19.96 15.01
N THR A 10 -20.26 19.03 14.73
CA THR A 10 -20.50 18.00 13.71
C THR A 10 -20.89 16.73 14.46
N THR A 11 -22.17 16.47 14.47
CA THR A 11 -22.83 15.34 15.14
C THR A 11 -22.18 14.00 14.81
N ALA A 12 -22.05 13.15 15.82
CA ALA A 12 -21.51 11.78 15.82
C ALA A 12 -22.14 10.82 14.77
N THR A 13 -23.11 11.26 14.00
CA THR A 13 -23.78 10.51 12.93
C THR A 13 -23.02 10.47 11.61
N GLY A 14 -21.98 11.31 11.39
CA GLY A 14 -21.28 11.44 10.11
C GLY A 14 -20.24 10.33 9.85
N HIS A 15 -19.56 9.82 10.86
CA HIS A 15 -18.40 8.94 10.66
C HIS A 15 -18.78 7.47 10.42
N SER A 16 -19.82 6.96 11.08
CA SER A 16 -20.42 5.65 10.77
C SER A 16 -20.88 5.57 9.31
N SER A 17 -21.21 6.71 8.69
CA SER A 17 -21.56 6.79 7.28
C SER A 17 -20.38 6.57 6.34
N TRP A 18 -19.19 7.12 6.61
CA TRP A 18 -18.02 6.99 5.72
C TRP A 18 -17.61 5.55 5.45
N GLU A 19 -17.58 4.72 6.49
CA GLU A 19 -17.21 3.32 6.37
C GLU A 19 -18.28 2.50 5.62
N SER A 20 -19.56 2.75 5.94
CA SER A 20 -20.71 2.15 5.23
C SER A 20 -20.73 2.57 3.76
N ASP A 21 -20.48 3.84 3.49
CA ASP A 21 -20.45 4.39 2.13
C ASP A 21 -19.28 3.80 1.31
N ALA A 22 -18.09 3.68 1.89
CA ALA A 22 -16.95 3.05 1.23
C ALA A 22 -17.22 1.58 0.91
N ARG A 23 -17.83 0.84 1.84
CA ARG A 23 -18.26 -0.55 1.63
C ARG A 23 -19.28 -0.65 0.49
N THR A 24 -20.26 0.23 0.46
CA THR A 24 -21.27 0.29 -0.61
C THR A 24 -20.63 0.55 -1.96
N ARG A 25 -19.69 1.51 -2.05
CA ARG A 25 -18.97 1.81 -3.29
C ARG A 25 -18.10 0.65 -3.76
N ALA A 26 -17.37 -0.01 -2.84
CA ALA A 26 -16.58 -1.20 -3.15
C ALA A 26 -17.47 -2.33 -3.70
N SER A 27 -18.60 -2.62 -3.04
CA SER A 27 -19.55 -3.63 -3.48
C SER A 27 -20.18 -3.28 -4.84
N ARG A 28 -20.46 -2.00 -5.09
CA ARG A 28 -20.96 -1.53 -6.39
C ARG A 28 -19.93 -1.72 -7.50
N LEU A 29 -18.66 -1.38 -7.25
CA LEU A 29 -17.58 -1.63 -8.21
C LEU A 29 -17.40 -3.10 -8.52
N GLU A 30 -17.43 -3.96 -7.49
CA GLU A 30 -17.34 -5.42 -7.68
C GLU A 30 -18.50 -5.93 -8.53
N ALA A 31 -19.73 -5.47 -8.27
CA ALA A 31 -20.92 -5.85 -9.04
C ALA A 31 -20.86 -5.36 -10.49
N LEU A 32 -20.37 -4.13 -10.74
CA LEU A 32 -20.21 -3.57 -12.08
C LEU A 32 -19.14 -4.32 -12.89
N LEU A 33 -18.06 -4.75 -12.26
CA LEU A 33 -17.03 -5.56 -12.89
C LEU A 33 -17.53 -7.00 -13.21
N GLY A 34 -18.56 -7.48 -12.53
CA GLY A 34 -19.24 -8.75 -12.81
C GLY A 34 -18.39 -9.99 -12.54
N ASP A 35 -18.85 -11.16 -12.97
CA ASP A 35 -18.12 -12.42 -12.79
C ASP A 35 -16.78 -12.39 -13.56
N PRO A 36 -15.63 -12.54 -12.85
CA PRO A 36 -14.30 -12.55 -13.49
C PRO A 36 -14.09 -13.77 -14.41
N TYR A 37 -14.84 -14.83 -14.21
CA TYR A 37 -14.67 -16.11 -14.92
C TYR A 37 -15.64 -16.29 -16.07
N ASP A 38 -16.65 -15.43 -16.21
CA ASP A 38 -17.56 -15.44 -17.37
C ASP A 38 -16.79 -15.06 -18.64
N PRO A 39 -16.70 -15.97 -19.64
CA PRO A 39 -15.98 -15.69 -20.89
C PRO A 39 -16.62 -14.58 -21.73
N ALA A 40 -17.90 -14.24 -21.49
CA ALA A 40 -18.62 -13.17 -22.17
C ALA A 40 -18.45 -11.80 -21.47
N ASN A 41 -17.94 -11.78 -20.24
CA ASN A 41 -17.75 -10.55 -19.50
C ASN A 41 -16.58 -9.73 -20.08
N PRO A 42 -16.81 -8.51 -20.61
CA PRO A 42 -15.74 -7.67 -21.16
C PRO A 42 -14.77 -7.14 -20.09
N HIS A 43 -15.13 -7.28 -18.80
CA HIS A 43 -14.34 -6.92 -17.63
C HIS A 43 -13.79 -8.15 -16.89
N GLY A 44 -14.01 -9.35 -17.44
CA GLY A 44 -13.54 -10.61 -16.89
C GLY A 44 -12.06 -10.89 -17.21
N LEU A 45 -11.48 -11.88 -16.53
CA LEU A 45 -10.05 -12.21 -16.63
C LEU A 45 -9.63 -12.57 -18.07
N ARG A 46 -10.49 -13.21 -18.85
CA ARG A 46 -10.20 -13.52 -20.26
C ARG A 46 -9.93 -12.26 -21.09
N ALA A 47 -10.79 -11.24 -20.95
CA ALA A 47 -10.65 -9.97 -21.67
C ALA A 47 -9.41 -9.20 -21.20
N LEU A 48 -9.14 -9.20 -19.88
CA LEU A 48 -7.98 -8.55 -19.29
C LEU A 48 -6.66 -9.22 -19.74
N PHE A 49 -6.59 -10.55 -19.76
CA PHE A 49 -5.41 -11.27 -20.26
C PHE A 49 -5.19 -11.05 -21.76
N ALA A 50 -6.25 -10.97 -22.54
CA ALA A 50 -6.15 -10.62 -23.95
C ALA A 50 -5.64 -9.19 -24.17
N ALA A 51 -5.99 -8.23 -23.32
CA ALA A 51 -5.44 -6.87 -23.35
C ALA A 51 -3.96 -6.86 -22.92
N ASP A 52 -3.60 -7.58 -21.85
CA ASP A 52 -2.20 -7.74 -21.40
C ASP A 52 -1.31 -8.33 -22.49
N ALA A 53 -1.78 -9.38 -23.18
CA ALA A 53 -1.04 -10.02 -24.27
C ALA A 53 -0.75 -9.05 -25.44
N ARG A 54 -1.65 -8.13 -25.72
CA ARG A 54 -1.47 -7.05 -26.70
C ARG A 54 -0.69 -5.85 -26.16
N SER A 55 -0.30 -5.88 -24.87
CA SER A 55 0.29 -4.74 -24.17
C SER A 55 -0.59 -3.47 -24.29
N ALA A 56 -1.88 -3.61 -24.11
CA ALA A 56 -2.86 -2.53 -24.24
C ALA A 56 -3.70 -2.37 -22.97
N PRO A 57 -4.14 -1.15 -22.64
CA PRO A 57 -5.14 -0.95 -21.59
C PRO A 57 -6.43 -1.72 -21.93
N PRO A 58 -7.15 -2.25 -20.95
CA PRO A 58 -8.45 -2.87 -21.16
C PRO A 58 -9.53 -1.78 -21.34
N ALA A 59 -9.68 -1.27 -22.58
CA ALA A 59 -10.48 -0.09 -22.89
C ALA A 59 -11.90 -0.17 -22.35
N ALA A 60 -12.61 -1.29 -22.58
CA ALA A 60 -13.98 -1.44 -22.07
C ALA A 60 -14.08 -1.30 -20.53
N THR A 61 -13.04 -1.74 -19.80
CA THR A 61 -13.02 -1.62 -18.34
C THR A 61 -12.63 -0.20 -17.91
N GLU A 62 -11.73 0.46 -18.63
CA GLU A 62 -11.45 1.88 -18.37
C GLU A 62 -12.69 2.75 -18.62
N ASP A 63 -13.48 2.47 -19.68
CA ASP A 63 -14.73 3.17 -19.98
C ASP A 63 -15.77 2.94 -18.86
N LEU A 64 -15.89 1.70 -18.37
CA LEU A 64 -16.73 1.40 -17.21
C LEU A 64 -16.33 2.24 -16.00
N LEU A 65 -15.03 2.26 -15.66
CA LEU A 65 -14.52 2.98 -14.50
C LEU A 65 -14.69 4.50 -14.67
N ALA A 66 -14.58 5.02 -15.90
CA ALA A 66 -14.85 6.44 -16.19
C ALA A 66 -16.30 6.84 -15.81
N GLY A 67 -17.25 5.93 -15.99
CA GLY A 67 -18.65 6.14 -15.61
C GLY A 67 -18.94 6.00 -14.11
N THR A 68 -17.94 5.71 -13.26
CA THR A 68 -18.14 5.52 -11.81
C THR A 68 -17.70 6.70 -10.95
N ASP A 69 -17.30 7.82 -11.53
CA ASP A 69 -16.72 8.98 -10.85
C ASP A 69 -15.55 8.60 -9.93
N LEU A 70 -14.72 7.64 -10.34
CA LEU A 70 -13.59 7.15 -9.54
C LEU A 70 -12.60 8.27 -9.16
N GLY A 71 -12.49 9.32 -9.99
CA GLY A 71 -11.69 10.51 -9.70
C GLY A 71 -12.03 11.19 -8.39
N ALA A 72 -13.29 11.14 -7.96
CA ALA A 72 -13.75 11.72 -6.69
C ALA A 72 -13.15 11.02 -5.46
N GLU A 73 -12.74 9.74 -5.58
CA GLU A 73 -12.05 9.01 -4.49
C GLU A 73 -10.66 9.59 -4.18
N PHE A 74 -10.08 10.40 -5.08
CA PHE A 74 -8.75 11.01 -4.95
C PHE A 74 -8.79 12.47 -4.52
N VAL A 75 -9.98 13.02 -4.36
CA VAL A 75 -10.21 14.41 -3.94
C VAL A 75 -10.65 14.43 -2.48
N PRO A 76 -9.98 15.22 -1.61
CA PRO A 76 -10.38 15.37 -0.21
C PRO A 76 -11.82 15.87 -0.07
N VAL A 77 -12.49 15.45 0.99
CA VAL A 77 -13.89 15.78 1.27
C VAL A 77 -14.12 17.30 1.31
N GLU A 78 -13.16 18.05 1.84
CA GLU A 78 -13.22 19.53 1.91
C GLU A 78 -13.32 20.23 0.54
N TYR A 79 -12.96 19.51 -0.54
CA TYR A 79 -13.05 19.98 -1.94
C TYR A 79 -14.18 19.30 -2.72
N GLY A 80 -15.10 18.61 -2.07
CA GLY A 80 -16.25 17.98 -2.69
C GLY A 80 -16.00 16.55 -3.18
N GLY A 81 -14.86 15.95 -2.84
CA GLY A 81 -14.53 14.57 -3.16
C GLY A 81 -14.96 13.55 -2.10
N ARG A 82 -14.40 12.34 -2.20
CA ARG A 82 -14.71 11.19 -1.33
C ARG A 82 -13.50 10.67 -0.56
N LEU A 83 -12.33 11.29 -0.69
CA LEU A 83 -11.13 10.94 0.07
C LEU A 83 -11.30 11.39 1.52
N SER A 84 -11.85 10.53 2.33
CA SER A 84 -12.00 10.74 3.78
C SER A 84 -10.83 10.14 4.56
N ARG A 85 -10.47 8.88 4.27
CA ARG A 85 -9.38 8.13 4.91
C ARG A 85 -8.71 7.21 3.90
N ALA A 86 -7.41 6.93 4.12
CA ALA A 86 -6.63 6.11 3.20
C ALA A 86 -7.02 4.60 3.26
N ASP A 87 -7.42 4.08 4.43
CA ASP A 87 -7.90 2.71 4.59
C ASP A 87 -9.23 2.47 3.86
N LEU A 88 -10.12 3.46 3.86
CA LEU A 88 -11.39 3.38 3.12
C LEU A 88 -11.16 3.47 1.61
N LEU A 89 -10.22 4.31 1.18
CA LEU A 89 -9.81 4.36 -0.23
C LEU A 89 -9.26 3.01 -0.70
N ALA A 90 -8.39 2.36 0.10
CA ALA A 90 -7.88 1.03 -0.23
C ALA A 90 -9.02 0.03 -0.43
N ARG A 91 -10.02 0.02 0.44
CA ARG A 91 -11.21 -0.84 0.34
C ARG A 91 -11.96 -0.61 -0.98
N VAL A 92 -12.19 0.66 -1.37
CA VAL A 92 -12.90 0.99 -2.62
C VAL A 92 -12.11 0.56 -3.85
N LEU A 93 -10.78 0.62 -3.82
CA LEU A 93 -9.93 0.27 -4.96
C LEU A 93 -9.66 -1.24 -5.12
N ARG A 94 -9.82 -2.05 -4.05
CA ARG A 94 -9.56 -3.50 -4.08
C ARG A 94 -10.27 -4.24 -5.22
N PRO A 95 -11.54 -3.99 -5.57
CA PRO A 95 -12.19 -4.62 -6.71
C PRO A 95 -11.42 -4.44 -8.02
N VAL A 96 -10.88 -3.25 -8.27
CA VAL A 96 -10.10 -2.95 -9.48
C VAL A 96 -8.78 -3.71 -9.48
N PHE A 97 -8.04 -3.70 -8.35
CA PHE A 97 -6.77 -4.41 -8.21
C PHE A 97 -6.92 -5.93 -8.23
N ARG A 98 -8.04 -6.46 -7.72
CA ARG A 98 -8.39 -7.89 -7.82
C ARG A 98 -8.52 -8.34 -9.27
N ARG A 99 -8.99 -7.46 -10.14
CA ARG A 99 -9.07 -7.73 -11.58
C ARG A 99 -7.72 -7.64 -12.26
N ASP A 100 -7.01 -6.52 -12.05
CA ASP A 100 -5.76 -6.25 -12.75
C ASP A 100 -4.95 -5.14 -12.05
N VAL A 101 -3.72 -5.48 -11.67
CA VAL A 101 -2.80 -4.53 -11.05
C VAL A 101 -2.44 -3.38 -12.00
N ALA A 102 -2.23 -3.69 -13.30
CA ALA A 102 -1.90 -2.68 -14.30
C ALA A 102 -3.05 -1.67 -14.51
N LEU A 103 -4.29 -2.14 -14.49
CA LEU A 103 -5.49 -1.29 -14.51
C LEU A 103 -5.56 -0.44 -13.23
N GLY A 104 -5.37 -1.04 -12.06
CA GLY A 104 -5.39 -0.34 -10.78
C GLY A 104 -4.38 0.80 -10.70
N PHE A 105 -3.18 0.61 -11.23
CA PHE A 105 -2.18 1.67 -11.36
C PHE A 105 -2.52 2.64 -12.48
N GLY A 106 -2.75 2.14 -13.69
CA GLY A 106 -2.91 2.96 -14.88
C GLY A 106 -4.13 3.87 -14.86
N TYR A 107 -5.25 3.36 -14.39
CA TYR A 107 -6.50 4.13 -14.29
C TYR A 107 -6.76 4.65 -12.88
N GLY A 108 -6.40 3.90 -11.86
CA GLY A 108 -6.75 4.16 -10.46
C GLY A 108 -5.79 5.15 -9.79
N ILE A 109 -4.80 4.65 -9.07
CA ILE A 109 -4.07 5.41 -8.04
C ILE A 109 -3.05 6.43 -8.55
N THR A 110 -2.70 6.46 -9.85
CA THR A 110 -1.68 7.38 -10.37
C THR A 110 -2.04 8.84 -10.13
N SER A 111 -3.33 9.21 -10.29
CA SER A 111 -3.80 10.57 -10.01
C SER A 111 -3.66 10.95 -8.54
N LEU A 112 -3.95 10.04 -7.61
CA LEU A 112 -3.74 10.28 -6.18
C LEU A 112 -2.27 10.51 -5.86
N PHE A 113 -1.37 9.69 -6.42
CA PHE A 113 0.07 9.82 -6.19
C PHE A 113 0.62 11.16 -6.66
N ALA A 114 0.11 11.66 -7.77
CA ALA A 114 0.46 12.97 -8.28
C ALA A 114 -0.03 14.09 -7.36
N THR A 115 -1.27 14.02 -6.91
CA THR A 115 -1.94 15.15 -6.25
C THR A 115 -1.64 15.27 -4.75
N GLY A 116 -1.02 14.26 -4.14
CA GLY A 116 -0.64 14.29 -2.72
C GLY A 116 0.17 15.54 -2.33
N ALA A 117 1.14 15.95 -3.16
CA ALA A 117 1.91 17.18 -2.91
C ALA A 117 1.03 18.45 -2.97
N ILE A 118 0.02 18.46 -3.85
CA ILE A 118 -0.91 19.58 -3.98
C ILE A 118 -1.81 19.66 -2.74
N TRP A 119 -2.33 18.53 -2.26
CA TRP A 119 -3.14 18.49 -1.02
C TRP A 119 -2.31 18.91 0.20
N ALA A 120 -1.02 18.54 0.25
CA ALA A 120 -0.14 18.91 1.35
C ALA A 120 0.24 20.40 1.34
N ALA A 121 0.65 20.96 0.21
CA ALA A 121 1.32 22.27 0.14
C ALA A 121 0.84 23.19 -0.98
N GLY A 122 -0.16 22.80 -1.77
CA GLY A 122 -0.73 23.65 -2.83
C GLY A 122 -1.42 24.88 -2.29
N THR A 123 -1.45 25.95 -3.09
CA THR A 123 -2.28 27.13 -2.79
C THR A 123 -3.78 26.76 -2.86
N PRO A 124 -4.69 27.54 -2.25
CA PRO A 124 -6.13 27.29 -2.37
C PRO A 124 -6.60 27.19 -3.83
N THR A 125 -6.03 28.01 -4.72
CA THR A 125 -6.36 27.97 -6.16
C THR A 125 -5.87 26.68 -6.82
N GLN A 126 -4.64 26.23 -6.52
CA GLN A 126 -4.11 24.96 -7.04
C GLN A 126 -4.95 23.78 -6.56
N ARG A 127 -5.29 23.71 -5.28
CA ARG A 127 -6.14 22.65 -4.71
C ARG A 127 -7.52 22.64 -5.38
N ARG A 128 -8.19 23.79 -5.50
CA ARG A 128 -9.51 23.87 -6.13
C ARG A 128 -9.47 23.42 -7.58
N ARG A 129 -8.55 23.96 -8.39
CA ARG A 129 -8.39 23.54 -9.80
C ARG A 129 -8.12 22.05 -9.95
N THR A 130 -7.31 21.49 -9.07
CA THR A 130 -7.02 20.04 -9.08
C THR A 130 -8.24 19.22 -8.71
N ALA A 131 -9.02 19.67 -7.73
CA ALA A 131 -10.27 19.04 -7.35
C ALA A 131 -11.28 19.06 -8.51
N ASP A 132 -11.50 20.23 -9.10
CA ASP A 132 -12.44 20.39 -10.24
C ASP A 132 -12.03 19.50 -11.41
N LEU A 133 -10.72 19.40 -11.70
CA LEU A 133 -10.19 18.53 -12.75
C LEU A 133 -10.55 17.05 -12.48
N LEU A 134 -10.22 16.54 -11.29
CA LEU A 134 -10.44 15.12 -10.96
C LEU A 134 -11.93 14.78 -10.85
N LEU A 135 -12.74 15.69 -10.30
CA LEU A 135 -14.21 15.55 -10.24
C LEU A 135 -14.84 15.57 -11.64
N GLY A 136 -14.23 16.28 -12.58
CA GLY A 136 -14.61 16.30 -13.99
C GLY A 136 -14.09 15.10 -14.81
N GLY A 137 -13.49 14.09 -14.17
CA GLY A 137 -12.93 12.90 -14.84
C GLY A 137 -11.54 13.09 -15.44
N GLY A 138 -10.89 14.24 -15.22
CA GLY A 138 -9.50 14.49 -15.61
C GLY A 138 -8.50 13.63 -14.84
N ARG A 139 -7.27 13.60 -15.32
CA ARG A 139 -6.20 12.74 -14.77
C ARG A 139 -4.97 13.56 -14.44
N ALA A 140 -4.30 13.16 -13.36
CA ALA A 140 -3.00 13.70 -12.98
C ALA A 140 -1.93 12.59 -13.05
N THR A 141 -0.68 12.98 -13.30
CA THR A 141 0.48 12.10 -13.21
C THR A 141 1.65 12.76 -12.53
N ILE A 142 2.55 11.93 -12.00
CA ILE A 142 3.75 12.38 -11.30
C ILE A 142 4.99 12.12 -12.16
N LEU A 143 5.81 13.16 -12.34
CA LEU A 143 7.09 13.10 -13.02
C LEU A 143 8.19 13.10 -11.96
N HIS A 144 8.52 11.91 -11.48
CA HIS A 144 9.47 11.72 -10.39
C HIS A 144 10.69 10.91 -10.83
N HIS A 145 10.51 9.85 -11.62
CA HIS A 145 11.56 8.91 -11.94
C HIS A 145 12.44 9.33 -13.12
N GLU A 146 13.74 9.12 -12.98
CA GLU A 146 14.70 9.03 -14.07
C GLU A 146 15.22 7.60 -14.18
N LEU A 147 15.36 7.10 -15.41
CA LEU A 147 15.85 5.75 -15.63
C LEU A 147 17.29 5.57 -15.14
N ALA A 148 18.12 6.62 -15.30
CA ALA A 148 19.52 6.62 -14.90
C ALA A 148 19.73 6.51 -13.37
N HIS A 149 18.80 7.04 -12.57
CA HIS A 149 18.96 7.15 -11.13
C HIS A 149 17.84 6.50 -10.32
N SER A 150 16.83 5.91 -11.00
CA SER A 150 15.69 5.24 -10.38
C SER A 150 15.00 6.12 -9.32
N ASN A 151 14.95 5.68 -8.08
CA ASN A 151 14.30 6.39 -6.96
C ASN A 151 15.24 7.33 -6.19
N ALA A 152 16.50 7.49 -6.61
CA ALA A 152 17.49 8.30 -5.92
C ALA A 152 17.30 9.79 -6.27
N ILE A 153 16.21 10.40 -5.75
CA ILE A 153 15.82 11.79 -6.05
C ILE A 153 16.97 12.81 -5.92
N LEU A 154 17.86 12.63 -4.96
CA LEU A 154 19.01 13.54 -4.78
C LEU A 154 20.06 13.41 -5.90
N ARG A 155 19.99 12.38 -6.74
CA ARG A 155 20.84 12.17 -7.91
C ARG A 155 20.18 12.63 -9.22
N ASP A 156 18.92 13.04 -9.16
CA ASP A 156 18.12 13.48 -10.30
C ASP A 156 18.87 14.56 -11.11
N GLU A 157 18.94 14.38 -12.42
CA GLU A 157 19.60 15.32 -13.35
C GLU A 157 18.60 16.28 -14.00
N PHE A 158 17.32 16.04 -13.82
CA PHE A 158 16.26 16.90 -14.30
C PHE A 158 16.24 18.24 -13.55
N THR A 159 16.37 19.34 -14.28
CA THR A 159 16.54 20.67 -13.67
C THR A 159 15.39 21.62 -13.95
N ALA A 160 15.17 22.54 -13.03
CA ALA A 160 14.31 23.71 -13.18
C ALA A 160 15.10 24.97 -12.81
N GLY A 161 15.87 25.49 -13.76
CA GLY A 161 16.68 26.69 -13.57
C GLY A 161 15.81 27.93 -13.33
N ALA A 162 16.09 28.70 -12.28
CA ALA A 162 15.35 29.92 -11.96
C ALA A 162 15.53 31.01 -13.05
N THR A 163 14.44 31.72 -13.34
CA THR A 163 14.41 32.85 -14.29
C THR A 163 13.57 33.99 -13.69
N PRO A 164 13.68 35.23 -14.22
CA PRO A 164 12.74 36.26 -13.83
C PRO A 164 11.30 35.84 -14.11
N GLY A 165 10.52 35.65 -13.04
CA GLY A 165 9.10 35.27 -13.11
C GLY A 165 8.81 33.77 -13.13
N GLY A 166 9.80 32.88 -13.03
CA GLY A 166 9.55 31.43 -12.99
C GLY A 166 10.77 30.54 -13.14
N TYR A 167 10.63 29.51 -13.97
CA TYR A 167 11.64 28.46 -14.15
C TYR A 167 11.77 28.06 -15.62
N ARG A 168 12.91 27.42 -15.95
CA ARG A 168 13.11 26.71 -17.22
C ARG A 168 13.45 25.26 -16.94
N LEU A 169 12.60 24.34 -17.43
CA LEU A 169 12.80 22.90 -17.32
C LEU A 169 13.75 22.39 -18.38
N ASN A 170 14.70 21.57 -17.97
CA ASN A 170 15.61 20.85 -18.85
C ASN A 170 15.83 19.44 -18.31
N GLY A 171 15.88 18.49 -19.24
CA GLY A 171 16.14 17.10 -18.92
C GLY A 171 14.98 16.19 -19.33
N ARG A 172 15.00 14.99 -18.82
CA ARG A 172 14.16 13.90 -19.29
C ARG A 172 13.65 13.07 -18.11
N LYS A 173 12.37 12.68 -18.18
CA LYS A 173 11.73 11.73 -17.30
C LYS A 173 11.21 10.59 -18.16
N ASP A 174 11.79 9.38 -18.01
CA ASP A 174 11.69 8.32 -19.00
C ASP A 174 10.50 7.38 -18.83
N VAL A 175 10.10 7.10 -17.58
CA VAL A 175 9.15 6.05 -17.27
C VAL A 175 8.05 6.61 -16.38
N ILE A 176 7.01 7.14 -17.03
CA ILE A 176 5.89 7.80 -16.39
C ILE A 176 4.60 7.09 -16.81
N ILE A 177 3.78 6.73 -15.86
CA ILE A 177 2.45 6.18 -16.16
C ILE A 177 1.56 7.34 -16.62
N ASN A 178 0.89 7.16 -17.77
CA ASN A 178 -0.03 8.14 -18.34
C ASN A 178 0.60 9.50 -18.72
N ALA A 179 1.88 9.58 -19.06
CA ALA A 179 2.53 10.83 -19.44
C ALA A 179 1.76 11.59 -20.54
N GLU A 180 1.25 10.88 -21.55
CA GLU A 180 0.48 11.45 -22.67
C GLU A 180 -0.99 11.71 -22.35
N ARG A 181 -1.57 10.95 -21.42
CA ARG A 181 -3.02 10.98 -21.12
C ARG A 181 -3.38 11.94 -19.99
N ALA A 182 -2.41 12.30 -19.14
CA ALA A 182 -2.68 13.17 -18.00
C ALA A 182 -2.92 14.62 -18.42
N ASP A 183 -3.92 15.23 -17.81
CA ASP A 183 -4.27 16.65 -18.00
C ASP A 183 -3.36 17.55 -17.16
N VAL A 184 -2.85 17.02 -16.03
CA VAL A 184 -1.96 17.71 -15.12
C VAL A 184 -0.76 16.80 -14.78
N GLN A 185 0.42 17.40 -14.76
CA GLN A 185 1.68 16.77 -14.35
C GLN A 185 2.26 17.46 -13.13
N VAL A 186 2.57 16.68 -12.11
CA VAL A 186 3.30 17.12 -10.91
C VAL A 186 4.76 16.73 -11.07
N VAL A 187 5.61 17.72 -11.27
CA VAL A 187 7.02 17.55 -11.65
C VAL A 187 7.91 17.82 -10.46
N TYR A 188 8.74 16.85 -10.11
CA TYR A 188 9.83 17.01 -9.15
C TYR A 188 11.09 17.34 -9.93
N ALA A 189 11.65 18.54 -9.70
CA ALA A 189 12.79 19.05 -10.45
C ALA A 189 13.81 19.70 -9.51
N ARG A 190 15.08 19.55 -9.86
CA ARG A 190 16.18 20.23 -9.16
C ARG A 190 16.14 21.72 -9.47
N THR A 191 15.92 22.53 -8.46
CA THR A 191 15.91 24.01 -8.52
C THR A 191 17.18 24.64 -7.96
N ASP A 192 17.96 23.89 -7.17
CA ASP A 192 19.27 24.31 -6.67
C ASP A 192 20.35 23.36 -7.22
N PRO A 193 21.43 23.87 -7.80
CA PRO A 193 22.55 23.05 -8.27
C PRO A 193 23.26 22.30 -7.14
N ALA A 194 23.25 22.81 -5.91
CA ALA A 194 23.80 22.13 -4.75
C ALA A 194 22.92 20.91 -4.41
N ARG A 195 23.56 19.74 -4.26
CA ARG A 195 22.85 18.52 -3.84
C ARG A 195 22.52 18.58 -2.36
N GLY A 196 21.28 18.25 -2.01
CA GLY A 196 20.85 18.23 -0.61
C GLY A 196 19.34 18.18 -0.46
N PRO A 197 18.85 18.16 0.77
CA PRO A 197 17.41 18.03 1.05
C PRO A 197 16.56 19.21 0.54
N LEU A 198 17.18 20.36 0.28
CA LEU A 198 16.53 21.57 -0.25
C LEU A 198 16.77 21.78 -1.76
N SER A 199 17.33 20.79 -2.47
CA SER A 199 17.72 20.94 -3.87
C SER A 199 16.54 20.85 -4.87
N HIS A 200 15.39 20.35 -4.48
CA HIS A 200 14.26 20.13 -5.39
C HIS A 200 13.04 20.95 -5.00
N SER A 201 12.28 21.34 -6.02
CA SER A 201 10.92 21.91 -5.85
C SER A 201 9.90 21.09 -6.64
N VAL A 202 8.62 21.29 -6.33
CA VAL A 202 7.50 20.68 -7.05
C VAL A 202 6.85 21.73 -7.93
N LEU A 203 6.63 21.38 -9.20
CA LEU A 203 6.01 22.26 -10.20
C LEU A 203 4.78 21.60 -10.79
N LEU A 204 3.74 22.37 -11.05
CA LEU A 204 2.48 21.93 -11.62
C LEU A 204 2.39 22.38 -13.07
N LEU A 205 2.28 21.42 -14.00
CA LEU A 205 2.09 21.69 -15.43
C LEU A 205 0.70 21.24 -15.86
N ASP A 206 -0.04 22.09 -16.51
CA ASP A 206 -1.27 21.73 -17.20
C ASP A 206 -0.99 21.24 -18.63
N ARG A 207 -1.98 20.62 -19.25
CA ARG A 207 -1.86 20.05 -20.59
C ARG A 207 -1.49 21.09 -21.64
N ALA A 208 -2.03 22.30 -21.55
CA ALA A 208 -1.75 23.36 -22.52
C ALA A 208 -0.28 23.79 -22.50
N ARG A 209 0.37 23.74 -21.33
CA ARG A 209 1.80 24.01 -21.18
C ARG A 209 2.66 22.85 -21.63
N ARG A 210 2.24 21.61 -21.37
CA ARG A 210 2.94 20.42 -21.82
C ARG A 210 2.98 20.28 -23.35
N ASP A 211 1.88 20.58 -24.03
CA ASP A 211 1.77 20.46 -25.49
C ASP A 211 2.45 21.66 -26.18
N SER A 212 3.77 21.79 -25.98
CA SER A 212 4.62 22.88 -26.45
C SER A 212 5.79 22.34 -27.28
N PRO A 213 6.31 23.07 -28.27
CA PRO A 213 7.51 22.66 -29.03
C PRO A 213 8.75 22.36 -28.18
N SER A 214 8.80 22.91 -26.96
CA SER A 214 9.91 22.66 -26.00
C SER A 214 9.72 21.38 -25.17
N VAL A 215 8.66 20.61 -25.40
CA VAL A 215 8.38 19.32 -24.76
C VAL A 215 8.25 18.24 -25.82
N ARG A 216 9.09 17.24 -25.75
CA ARG A 216 9.06 16.09 -26.64
C ARG A 216 8.51 14.86 -25.90
N HIS A 217 7.47 14.26 -26.46
CA HIS A 217 6.96 12.97 -25.98
C HIS A 217 7.90 11.86 -26.40
N LEU A 218 8.30 11.04 -25.44
CA LEU A 218 9.14 9.87 -25.70
C LEU A 218 8.27 8.65 -26.01
N PRO A 219 8.76 7.70 -26.82
CA PRO A 219 8.04 6.49 -27.16
C PRO A 219 7.58 5.72 -25.93
N ARG A 220 6.51 4.96 -26.10
CA ARG A 220 6.04 4.03 -25.09
C ARG A 220 7.13 3.01 -24.74
N VAL A 221 7.32 2.77 -23.43
CA VAL A 221 8.25 1.76 -22.92
C VAL A 221 7.59 0.39 -22.93
N THR A 222 8.25 -0.59 -23.54
CA THR A 222 7.83 -2.00 -23.48
C THR A 222 8.30 -2.59 -22.16
N THR A 223 7.37 -3.09 -21.36
CA THR A 223 7.62 -3.63 -20.02
C THR A 223 7.34 -5.13 -19.96
N SER A 224 8.04 -5.86 -19.10
CA SER A 224 7.81 -7.30 -18.86
C SER A 224 6.49 -7.57 -18.14
N GLY A 225 6.18 -6.76 -17.12
CA GLY A 225 4.90 -6.71 -16.40
C GLY A 225 4.22 -5.36 -16.59
N MET A 226 3.05 -5.19 -15.97
CA MET A 226 2.28 -3.94 -16.05
C MET A 226 1.94 -3.53 -17.51
N ARG A 227 1.80 -4.49 -18.40
CA ARG A 227 1.66 -4.27 -19.84
C ARG A 227 0.41 -3.48 -20.23
N GLY A 228 -0.64 -3.54 -19.39
CA GLY A 228 -1.85 -2.73 -19.54
C GLY A 228 -1.71 -1.26 -19.14
N ALA A 229 -0.66 -0.90 -18.42
CA ALA A 229 -0.38 0.50 -18.07
C ALA A 229 0.43 1.18 -19.18
N LEU A 230 0.17 2.47 -19.43
CA LEU A 230 0.86 3.24 -20.46
C LEU A 230 2.06 3.95 -19.85
N PHE A 231 3.24 3.34 -19.98
CA PHE A 231 4.50 3.95 -19.62
C PHE A 231 5.11 4.64 -20.84
N SER A 232 5.41 5.92 -20.72
CA SER A 232 6.15 6.72 -21.70
C SER A 232 6.95 7.79 -20.96
N GLY A 233 7.66 8.65 -21.68
CA GLY A 233 8.45 9.70 -21.06
C GLY A 233 8.20 11.07 -21.68
N LEU A 234 8.77 12.08 -21.03
CA LEU A 234 8.78 13.46 -21.49
C LEU A 234 10.20 14.01 -21.42
N GLU A 235 10.62 14.73 -22.46
CA GLU A 235 11.87 15.49 -22.49
C GLU A 235 11.59 16.97 -22.66
N PHE A 236 12.25 17.78 -21.86
CA PHE A 236 12.08 19.23 -21.80
C PHE A 236 13.36 19.91 -22.22
N THR A 237 13.24 20.91 -23.12
CA THR A 237 14.36 21.71 -23.61
C THR A 237 14.06 23.19 -23.40
N GLY A 238 14.54 23.75 -22.29
CA GLY A 238 14.34 25.15 -21.94
C GLY A 238 12.87 25.51 -21.74
N HIS A 239 12.00 24.57 -21.37
CA HIS A 239 10.55 24.77 -21.27
C HIS A 239 10.19 25.78 -20.17
N PRO A 240 9.51 26.88 -20.49
CA PRO A 240 9.18 27.93 -19.52
C PRO A 240 8.04 27.50 -18.60
N VAL A 241 8.22 27.70 -17.30
CA VAL A 241 7.19 27.46 -16.27
C VAL A 241 7.09 28.69 -15.39
N PRO A 242 5.90 29.27 -15.20
CA PRO A 242 5.73 30.46 -14.35
C PRO A 242 5.93 30.13 -12.87
N GLY A 243 6.26 31.13 -12.07
CA GLY A 243 6.57 30.98 -10.65
C GLY A 243 5.38 30.50 -9.81
N ASP A 244 4.15 30.82 -10.22
CA ASP A 244 2.90 30.40 -9.58
C ASP A 244 2.57 28.90 -9.80
N ALA A 245 3.28 28.24 -10.70
CA ALA A 245 3.18 26.78 -10.88
C ALA A 245 3.86 26.00 -9.75
N ARG A 246 4.69 26.65 -8.90
CA ARG A 246 5.33 25.96 -7.78
C ARG A 246 4.32 25.59 -6.71
N VAL A 247 4.43 24.34 -6.24
CA VAL A 247 3.66 23.79 -5.12
C VAL A 247 4.54 23.84 -3.87
N GLY A 248 4.09 24.51 -2.83
CA GLY A 248 4.86 24.74 -1.61
C GLY A 248 5.97 25.79 -1.77
N GLY A 249 6.91 25.79 -0.83
CA GLY A 249 8.08 26.66 -0.81
C GLY A 249 9.18 26.22 -1.77
N PRO A 250 10.15 27.11 -2.08
CA PRO A 250 11.33 26.74 -2.83
C PRO A 250 12.17 25.71 -2.06
N GLY A 251 12.63 24.65 -2.72
CA GLY A 251 13.44 23.60 -2.12
C GLY A 251 12.69 22.57 -1.29
N GLU A 252 11.38 22.66 -1.13
CA GLU A 252 10.58 21.71 -0.31
C GLU A 252 10.28 20.38 -1.00
N GLY A 253 10.72 20.17 -2.24
CA GLY A 253 10.34 19.00 -3.04
C GLY A 253 10.69 17.67 -2.40
N VAL A 254 11.87 17.53 -1.80
CA VAL A 254 12.28 16.28 -1.12
C VAL A 254 11.42 16.04 0.13
N ALA A 255 11.18 17.06 0.93
CA ALA A 255 10.35 16.96 2.13
C ALA A 255 8.89 16.62 1.77
N LEU A 256 8.32 17.23 0.72
CA LEU A 256 6.99 16.92 0.21
C LEU A 256 6.90 15.48 -0.32
N ALA A 257 7.92 15.02 -1.05
CA ALA A 257 7.98 13.63 -1.50
C ALA A 257 7.95 12.65 -0.32
N LEU A 258 8.83 12.82 0.66
CA LEU A 258 8.91 11.95 1.83
C LEU A 258 7.60 11.96 2.64
N ARG A 259 6.97 13.12 2.78
CA ARG A 259 5.71 13.29 3.49
C ARG A 259 4.55 12.59 2.77
N THR A 260 4.34 12.87 1.49
CA THR A 260 3.17 12.38 0.76
C THR A 260 3.31 10.92 0.33
N PHE A 261 4.53 10.44 0.13
CA PHE A 261 4.79 9.05 -0.24
C PHE A 261 4.49 8.04 0.89
N GLN A 262 4.27 8.48 2.12
CA GLN A 262 3.73 7.62 3.19
C GLN A 262 2.37 7.05 2.79
N VAL A 263 1.48 7.90 2.25
CA VAL A 263 0.17 7.45 1.75
C VAL A 263 0.34 6.48 0.58
N ASN A 264 1.21 6.82 -0.39
CA ASN A 264 1.45 5.99 -1.58
C ASN A 264 2.01 4.60 -1.21
N ARG A 265 2.99 4.56 -0.30
CA ARG A 265 3.61 3.31 0.19
C ARG A 265 2.59 2.38 0.83
N SER A 266 1.80 2.92 1.74
CA SER A 266 0.81 2.16 2.49
C SER A 266 -0.35 1.71 1.61
N LEU A 267 -0.85 2.60 0.74
CA LEU A 267 -1.97 2.31 -0.15
C LEU A 267 -1.66 1.19 -1.15
N ILE A 268 -0.47 1.22 -1.78
CA ILE A 268 -0.04 0.15 -2.68
C ILE A 268 -0.16 -1.21 -1.99
N CYS A 269 0.37 -1.33 -0.77
CA CYS A 269 0.31 -2.57 -0.01
C CYS A 269 -1.12 -3.00 0.30
N GLY A 270 -1.99 -2.03 0.67
CA GLY A 270 -3.38 -2.30 0.99
C GLY A 270 -4.23 -2.75 -0.21
N VAL A 271 -3.84 -2.43 -1.44
CA VAL A 271 -4.60 -2.79 -2.64
C VAL A 271 -4.05 -3.99 -3.39
N VAL A 272 -2.72 -4.22 -3.41
CA VAL A 272 -2.14 -5.36 -4.16
C VAL A 272 -2.42 -6.72 -3.51
N THR A 273 -2.74 -6.76 -2.21
CA THR A 273 -3.22 -7.96 -1.51
C THR A 273 -4.45 -8.56 -2.19
N ALA A 274 -5.33 -7.71 -2.76
CA ALA A 274 -6.50 -8.16 -3.50
C ALA A 274 -6.16 -8.93 -4.79
N ALA A 275 -5.04 -8.62 -5.45
CA ALA A 275 -4.59 -9.38 -6.62
C ALA A 275 -4.05 -10.76 -6.21
N ALA A 276 -3.33 -10.86 -5.07
CA ALA A 276 -2.87 -12.13 -4.53
C ALA A 276 -4.03 -13.02 -4.07
N ASP A 277 -5.11 -12.45 -3.54
CA ASP A 277 -6.36 -13.13 -3.23
C ASP A 277 -6.94 -13.85 -4.47
N THR A 278 -6.94 -13.22 -5.64
CA THR A 278 -7.37 -13.86 -6.90
C THR A 278 -6.55 -15.12 -7.22
N VAL A 279 -5.22 -15.07 -7.00
CA VAL A 279 -4.36 -16.24 -7.21
C VAL A 279 -4.62 -17.33 -6.16
N LEU A 280 -4.86 -16.96 -4.90
CA LEU A 280 -5.23 -17.90 -3.86
C LEU A 280 -6.55 -18.62 -4.19
N HIS A 281 -7.57 -17.90 -4.66
CA HIS A 281 -8.82 -18.51 -5.16
C HIS A 281 -8.58 -19.48 -6.32
N SER A 282 -7.68 -19.14 -7.25
CA SER A 282 -7.28 -20.02 -8.35
C SER A 282 -6.60 -21.29 -7.84
N ALA A 283 -5.73 -21.18 -6.83
CA ALA A 283 -5.05 -22.33 -6.24
C ALA A 283 -6.00 -23.24 -5.45
N VAL A 284 -6.93 -22.68 -4.67
CA VAL A 284 -7.98 -23.46 -4.01
C VAL A 284 -8.83 -24.21 -5.04
N ARG A 285 -9.21 -23.57 -6.14
CA ARG A 285 -9.93 -24.19 -7.25
C ARG A 285 -9.15 -25.36 -7.84
N ALA A 286 -7.83 -25.21 -8.04
CA ALA A 286 -6.97 -26.26 -8.58
C ALA A 286 -6.81 -27.44 -7.61
N ALA A 287 -6.78 -27.16 -6.30
CA ALA A 287 -6.59 -28.15 -5.26
C ALA A 287 -7.86 -28.97 -4.93
N THR A 288 -9.03 -28.50 -5.35
CA THR A 288 -10.30 -29.19 -5.11
C THR A 288 -10.55 -30.28 -6.16
N THR A 289 -11.10 -31.41 -5.73
CA THR A 289 -11.57 -32.48 -6.62
C THR A 289 -12.99 -32.17 -7.10
N GLY A 290 -13.10 -31.48 -8.26
CA GLY A 290 -14.35 -30.92 -8.71
C GLY A 290 -14.78 -29.68 -7.91
N ARG A 291 -15.89 -29.05 -8.33
CA ARG A 291 -16.31 -27.73 -7.80
C ARG A 291 -16.66 -27.71 -6.29
N ARG A 292 -16.97 -28.87 -5.70
CA ARG A 292 -17.40 -29.04 -4.28
C ARG A 292 -16.61 -30.12 -3.52
N GLY A 293 -15.58 -30.71 -4.14
CA GLY A 293 -14.78 -31.76 -3.52
C GLY A 293 -13.90 -31.22 -2.37
N PRO A 294 -13.36 -32.12 -1.52
CA PRO A 294 -12.40 -31.74 -0.49
C PRO A 294 -11.07 -31.33 -1.13
N VAL A 295 -10.35 -30.43 -0.46
CA VAL A 295 -8.96 -30.12 -0.78
C VAL A 295 -8.07 -31.29 -0.34
N ALA A 296 -7.13 -31.72 -1.19
CA ALA A 296 -6.19 -32.77 -0.84
C ALA A 296 -5.29 -32.31 0.34
N ARG A 297 -5.11 -33.20 1.34
CA ARG A 297 -4.39 -32.90 2.60
C ARG A 297 -3.01 -32.29 2.41
N ARG A 298 -2.28 -32.70 1.37
CA ARG A 298 -0.95 -32.15 1.04
C ARG A 298 -0.94 -30.64 0.80
N TRP A 299 -2.09 -30.06 0.43
CA TRP A 299 -2.23 -28.63 0.13
C TRP A 299 -2.76 -27.81 1.31
N HIS A 300 -3.12 -28.45 2.46
CA HIS A 300 -3.66 -27.73 3.61
C HIS A 300 -2.63 -26.74 4.18
N LYS A 301 -1.39 -27.17 4.42
CA LYS A 301 -0.35 -26.29 5.01
C LYS A 301 -0.02 -25.11 4.10
N PRO A 302 0.31 -25.27 2.80
CA PRO A 302 0.60 -24.13 1.94
C PRO A 302 -0.62 -23.20 1.75
N LEU A 303 -1.82 -23.72 1.52
CA LEU A 303 -2.99 -22.86 1.29
C LEU A 303 -3.42 -22.08 2.54
N ALA A 304 -3.48 -22.73 3.70
CA ALA A 304 -3.78 -22.04 4.95
C ALA A 304 -2.66 -21.07 5.35
N GLY A 305 -1.39 -21.42 5.08
CA GLY A 305 -0.24 -20.56 5.31
C GLY A 305 -0.30 -19.28 4.48
N VAL A 306 -0.54 -19.40 3.19
CA VAL A 306 -0.72 -18.23 2.31
C VAL A 306 -1.92 -17.40 2.73
N PHE A 307 -3.03 -18.00 3.14
CA PHE A 307 -4.18 -17.25 3.63
C PHE A 307 -3.85 -16.48 4.91
N ALA A 308 -3.11 -17.07 5.85
CA ALA A 308 -2.65 -16.38 7.05
C ALA A 308 -1.67 -15.23 6.73
N ASP A 309 -0.75 -15.43 5.79
CA ASP A 309 0.15 -14.36 5.31
C ASP A 309 -0.62 -13.22 4.64
N LEU A 310 -1.67 -13.50 3.84
CA LEU A 310 -2.51 -12.44 3.27
C LEU A 310 -3.21 -11.64 4.36
N LEU A 311 -3.72 -12.30 5.40
CA LEU A 311 -4.31 -11.60 6.56
C LEU A 311 -3.26 -10.78 7.32
N ALA A 312 -2.02 -11.26 7.43
CA ALA A 312 -0.92 -10.50 8.03
C ALA A 312 -0.58 -9.26 7.19
N CYS A 313 -0.45 -9.41 5.87
CA CYS A 313 -0.22 -8.30 4.95
C CYS A 313 -1.34 -7.26 5.02
N ASP A 314 -2.59 -7.71 5.05
CA ASP A 314 -3.75 -6.84 5.14
C ASP A 314 -3.86 -6.15 6.51
N SER A 315 -3.54 -6.86 7.60
CA SER A 315 -3.45 -6.29 8.95
C SER A 315 -2.44 -5.15 8.99
N MET A 316 -1.23 -5.39 8.51
CA MET A 316 -0.16 -4.39 8.49
C MET A 316 -0.53 -3.18 7.63
N ALA A 317 -1.05 -3.40 6.42
CA ALA A 317 -1.47 -2.32 5.54
C ALA A 317 -2.63 -1.51 6.15
N THR A 318 -3.64 -2.18 6.70
CA THR A 318 -4.82 -1.53 7.30
C THR A 318 -4.43 -0.68 8.50
N VAL A 319 -3.62 -1.20 9.42
CA VAL A 319 -3.16 -0.45 10.61
C VAL A 319 -2.38 0.80 10.19
N VAL A 320 -1.45 0.66 9.25
CA VAL A 320 -0.64 1.82 8.80
C VAL A 320 -1.49 2.85 8.05
N LEU A 321 -2.43 2.42 7.20
CA LEU A 321 -3.36 3.32 6.51
C LEU A 321 -4.26 4.09 7.50
N ARG A 322 -4.69 3.46 8.58
CA ARG A 322 -5.45 4.10 9.67
C ARG A 322 -4.59 5.06 10.48
N ALA A 323 -3.31 4.70 10.70
CA ALA A 323 -2.36 5.55 11.40
C ALA A 323 -2.10 6.88 10.66
N LEU A 324 -2.17 6.91 9.32
CA LEU A 324 -2.06 8.15 8.55
C LEU A 324 -3.13 9.19 8.91
N SER A 325 -4.27 8.77 9.43
CA SER A 325 -5.34 9.64 9.91
C SER A 325 -5.28 9.89 11.42
N LEU A 326 -4.97 8.84 12.22
CA LEU A 326 -5.02 8.91 13.68
C LEU A 326 -3.71 9.40 14.31
N LEU A 327 -2.57 9.04 13.71
CA LEU A 327 -1.21 9.32 14.20
C LEU A 327 -0.33 9.85 13.04
N PRO A 328 -0.76 10.91 12.34
CA PRO A 328 -0.13 11.34 11.08
C PRO A 328 1.33 11.77 11.24
N ASP A 329 1.74 12.25 12.39
CA ASP A 329 3.10 12.64 12.73
C ASP A 329 4.02 11.45 13.06
N ARG A 330 3.46 10.25 13.28
CA ARG A 330 4.17 9.03 13.72
C ARG A 330 4.16 7.90 12.69
N ALA A 331 3.42 8.01 11.59
CA ALA A 331 3.23 6.93 10.61
C ALA A 331 4.43 6.67 9.69
N HIS A 332 5.43 7.56 9.66
CA HIS A 332 6.49 7.59 8.65
C HIS A 332 7.31 6.29 8.55
N VAL A 333 7.78 5.77 9.69
CA VAL A 333 8.61 4.56 9.73
C VAL A 333 7.76 3.32 9.43
N ALA A 334 6.56 3.24 10.01
CA ALA A 334 5.63 2.14 9.75
C ALA A 334 5.19 2.10 8.27
N ALA A 335 4.99 3.25 7.61
CA ALA A 335 4.71 3.34 6.18
C ALA A 335 5.88 2.84 5.29
N ALA A 336 7.12 2.98 5.76
CA ALA A 336 8.27 2.39 5.10
C ALA A 336 8.34 0.88 5.35
N ALA A 337 8.08 0.42 6.57
CA ALA A 337 8.12 -0.99 6.94
C ALA A 337 7.04 -1.82 6.17
N VAL A 338 5.81 -1.32 6.04
CA VAL A 338 4.76 -2.01 5.28
C VAL A 338 5.13 -2.17 3.81
N LYS A 339 5.69 -1.11 3.20
CA LYS A 339 6.15 -1.15 1.80
C LYS A 339 7.35 -2.05 1.61
N TYR A 340 8.15 -2.26 2.64
CA TYR A 340 9.30 -3.15 2.63
C TYR A 340 8.88 -4.61 2.67
N VAL A 341 8.03 -5.00 3.63
CA VAL A 341 7.69 -6.40 3.94
C VAL A 341 6.59 -6.95 3.04
N VAL A 342 5.49 -6.21 2.82
CA VAL A 342 4.31 -6.77 2.17
C VAL A 342 4.58 -7.28 0.75
N PRO A 343 5.30 -6.57 -0.14
CA PRO A 343 5.58 -7.09 -1.47
C PRO A 343 6.44 -8.37 -1.45
N ASP A 344 7.35 -8.51 -0.48
CA ASP A 344 8.19 -9.71 -0.37
C ASP A 344 7.38 -10.91 0.13
N LEU A 345 6.52 -10.74 1.15
CA LEU A 345 5.61 -11.79 1.59
C LEU A 345 4.67 -12.25 0.47
N LEU A 346 4.13 -11.29 -0.29
CA LEU A 346 3.27 -11.63 -1.44
C LEU A 346 4.03 -12.39 -2.53
N ARG A 347 5.29 -12.05 -2.80
CA ARG A 347 6.14 -12.78 -3.75
C ARG A 347 6.37 -14.22 -3.30
N GLU A 348 6.73 -14.45 -2.03
CA GLU A 348 6.86 -15.79 -1.46
C GLU A 348 5.56 -16.59 -1.55
N ASN A 349 4.43 -15.94 -1.25
CA ASN A 349 3.11 -16.57 -1.38
C ASN A 349 2.80 -17.00 -2.82
N LEU A 350 3.19 -16.21 -3.83
CA LEU A 350 3.02 -16.60 -5.24
C LEU A 350 3.86 -17.83 -5.60
N GLU A 351 5.06 -17.97 -5.04
CA GLU A 351 5.90 -19.16 -5.22
C GLU A 351 5.27 -20.42 -4.58
N GLU A 352 4.70 -20.29 -3.36
CA GLU A 352 3.95 -21.39 -2.74
C GLU A 352 2.70 -21.76 -3.55
N LEU A 353 1.94 -20.75 -4.02
CA LEU A 353 0.75 -20.99 -4.84
C LEU A 353 1.08 -21.60 -6.20
N ALA A 354 2.26 -21.30 -6.77
CA ALA A 354 2.74 -21.91 -8.00
C ALA A 354 2.90 -23.44 -7.82
N THR A 355 3.38 -23.90 -6.67
CA THR A 355 3.47 -25.35 -6.39
C THR A 355 2.10 -26.02 -6.30
N VAL A 356 1.09 -25.34 -5.74
CA VAL A 356 -0.29 -25.86 -5.66
C VAL A 356 -0.93 -25.92 -7.04
N LEU A 357 -0.76 -24.89 -7.85
CA LEU A 357 -1.28 -24.81 -9.21
C LEU A 357 -0.62 -25.83 -10.16
N GLY A 358 0.68 -26.09 -9.96
CA GLY A 358 1.46 -27.00 -10.81
C GLY A 358 1.39 -26.58 -12.28
N ALA A 359 1.19 -27.56 -13.19
CA ALA A 359 1.12 -27.31 -14.63
C ALA A 359 0.03 -26.32 -15.05
N ARG A 360 -1.06 -26.20 -14.29
CA ARG A 360 -2.14 -25.24 -14.56
C ARG A 360 -1.68 -23.78 -14.45
N GLY A 361 -0.69 -23.49 -13.61
CA GLY A 361 -0.11 -22.15 -13.47
C GLY A 361 0.59 -21.64 -14.73
N TYR A 362 0.87 -22.50 -15.73
CA TYR A 362 1.43 -22.13 -17.03
C TYR A 362 0.37 -21.78 -18.08
N GLU A 363 -0.92 -22.00 -17.79
CA GLU A 363 -2.03 -21.63 -18.68
C GLU A 363 -2.28 -20.11 -18.61
N HIS A 364 -1.45 -19.31 -19.28
CA HIS A 364 -1.39 -17.84 -19.13
C HIS A 364 -2.65 -17.11 -19.61
N ASP A 365 -3.47 -17.69 -20.49
CA ASP A 365 -4.72 -17.17 -21.02
C ASP A 365 -5.97 -17.78 -20.36
N SER A 366 -5.78 -18.74 -19.46
CA SER A 366 -6.86 -19.37 -18.70
C SER A 366 -7.48 -18.40 -17.69
N PRO A 367 -8.77 -18.07 -17.78
CA PRO A 367 -9.43 -17.24 -16.75
C PRO A 367 -9.32 -17.82 -15.35
N GLN A 368 -9.26 -19.16 -15.23
CA GLN A 368 -9.22 -19.86 -13.97
C GLN A 368 -7.84 -19.89 -13.32
N TYR A 369 -6.75 -19.87 -14.10
CA TYR A 369 -5.40 -20.14 -13.61
C TYR A 369 -4.33 -19.13 -14.06
N GLY A 370 -4.57 -18.34 -15.10
CA GLY A 370 -3.59 -17.41 -15.68
C GLY A 370 -3.21 -16.22 -14.78
N ALA A 371 -3.98 -15.97 -13.71
CA ALA A 371 -3.73 -14.87 -12.78
C ALA A 371 -2.35 -14.94 -12.11
N LEU A 372 -1.84 -16.15 -11.80
CA LEU A 372 -0.50 -16.32 -11.24
C LEU A 372 0.58 -15.72 -12.15
N GLY A 373 0.63 -16.17 -13.42
CA GLY A 373 1.66 -15.74 -14.36
C GLY A 373 1.63 -14.23 -14.64
N LYS A 374 0.44 -13.64 -14.63
CA LYS A 374 0.29 -12.18 -14.75
C LYS A 374 0.79 -11.47 -13.49
N LEU A 375 0.36 -11.91 -12.30
CA LEU A 375 0.73 -11.23 -11.05
C LEU A 375 2.22 -11.35 -10.73
N VAL A 376 2.87 -12.48 -11.04
CA VAL A 376 4.34 -12.63 -10.91
C VAL A 376 5.09 -11.56 -11.72
N ARG A 377 4.57 -11.15 -12.89
CA ARG A 377 5.15 -10.09 -13.71
C ARG A 377 4.78 -8.69 -13.24
N ASP A 378 3.62 -8.50 -12.64
CA ASP A 378 3.09 -7.19 -12.26
C ASP A 378 3.44 -6.79 -10.83
N LEU A 379 3.54 -7.73 -9.90
CA LEU A 379 3.81 -7.48 -8.48
C LEU A 379 5.12 -6.70 -8.22
N PRO A 380 6.21 -6.88 -8.99
CA PRO A 380 7.43 -6.09 -8.78
C PRO A 380 7.21 -4.57 -8.78
N VAL A 381 6.16 -4.04 -9.44
CA VAL A 381 5.82 -2.61 -9.37
C VAL A 381 5.51 -2.16 -7.94
N ALA A 382 4.93 -3.03 -7.13
CA ALA A 382 4.66 -2.75 -5.73
C ALA A 382 5.94 -2.63 -4.89
N GLY A 383 7.02 -3.36 -5.23
CA GLY A 383 8.33 -3.22 -4.59
C GLY A 383 9.16 -2.06 -5.17
N LEU A 384 9.18 -1.90 -6.49
CA LEU A 384 10.04 -0.95 -7.18
C LEU A 384 9.45 0.46 -7.36
N GLY A 385 8.10 0.59 -7.35
CA GLY A 385 7.43 1.88 -7.55
C GLY A 385 7.70 2.86 -6.40
N HIS A 386 7.65 4.14 -6.67
CA HIS A 386 7.84 5.36 -5.85
C HIS A 386 8.80 5.31 -4.65
N ALA A 387 9.05 4.19 -4.04
CA ALA A 387 10.07 3.96 -3.02
C ALA A 387 10.25 2.47 -2.95
N GLY A 388 11.18 1.95 -3.72
CA GLY A 388 11.58 0.55 -3.67
C GLY A 388 12.17 0.17 -2.31
N THR A 389 12.50 -1.09 -2.13
CA THR A 389 13.02 -1.67 -0.89
C THR A 389 14.19 -0.85 -0.31
N ALA A 390 15.19 -0.48 -1.13
CA ALA A 390 16.31 0.35 -0.69
C ALA A 390 15.88 1.75 -0.20
N SER A 391 14.86 2.36 -0.83
CA SER A 391 14.31 3.63 -0.36
C SER A 391 13.55 3.49 0.96
N CYS A 392 12.96 2.34 1.24
CA CYS A 392 12.34 2.06 2.53
C CYS A 392 13.41 1.91 3.61
N GLN A 393 14.49 1.19 3.33
CA GLN A 393 15.64 1.08 4.24
C GLN A 393 16.24 2.46 4.54
N SER A 394 16.32 3.36 3.55
CA SER A 394 16.81 4.73 3.76
C SER A 394 15.91 5.57 4.68
N VAL A 395 14.68 5.13 4.93
CA VAL A 395 13.78 5.73 5.94
C VAL A 395 13.92 5.02 7.29
N ILE A 396 13.96 3.70 7.30
CA ILE A 396 13.96 2.89 8.54
C ILE A 396 15.31 3.00 9.26
N VAL A 397 16.40 2.72 8.54
CA VAL A 397 17.75 2.60 9.12
C VAL A 397 18.17 3.84 9.93
N PRO A 398 17.96 5.09 9.47
CA PRO A 398 18.32 6.27 10.24
C PRO A 398 17.57 6.42 11.56
N GLN A 399 16.40 5.78 11.69
CA GLN A 399 15.54 5.90 12.88
C GLN A 399 15.87 4.83 13.93
N LEU A 400 16.42 3.68 13.54
CA LEU A 400 16.55 2.49 14.42
C LEU A 400 17.24 2.82 15.75
N ARG A 401 18.37 3.54 15.73
CA ARG A 401 19.07 3.93 16.95
C ARG A 401 18.22 4.83 17.85
N GLY A 402 17.61 5.88 17.28
CA GLY A 402 16.76 6.79 18.03
C GLY A 402 15.54 6.10 18.62
N LEU A 403 14.91 5.18 17.88
CA LEU A 403 13.81 4.36 18.37
C LEU A 403 14.24 3.46 19.54
N ALA A 404 15.41 2.83 19.44
CA ALA A 404 15.96 1.99 20.50
C ALA A 404 16.35 2.77 21.77
N GLU A 405 16.81 4.02 21.63
CA GLU A 405 17.22 4.87 22.76
C GLU A 405 16.03 5.54 23.46
N HIS A 406 14.98 5.93 22.70
CA HIS A 406 13.95 6.87 23.20
C HIS A 406 12.49 6.41 23.03
N SER A 407 12.22 5.29 22.36
CA SER A 407 10.86 4.86 22.06
C SER A 407 10.55 3.44 22.57
N TRP A 408 11.28 2.43 22.07
CA TRP A 408 10.97 1.04 22.38
C TRP A 408 11.01 0.76 23.90
N PHE A 409 9.94 0.12 24.39
CA PHE A 409 9.69 -0.17 25.83
C PHE A 409 9.44 1.05 26.73
N GLN A 410 9.30 2.26 26.15
CA GLN A 410 9.14 3.50 26.92
C GLN A 410 7.84 4.23 26.59
N GLU A 411 7.22 3.91 25.46
CA GLU A 411 6.01 4.58 25.01
C GLU A 411 4.73 3.91 25.48
N ALA A 412 3.69 4.74 25.62
CA ALA A 412 2.33 4.25 25.83
C ALA A 412 1.79 3.63 24.53
N GLU A 413 0.89 2.66 24.67
CA GLU A 413 0.19 2.06 23.56
C GLU A 413 -0.61 3.11 22.76
N PRO A 414 -0.77 2.89 21.44
CA PRO A 414 -1.61 3.75 20.63
C PRO A 414 -3.10 3.60 21.03
N PRO A 415 -3.96 4.55 20.63
CA PRO A 415 -5.39 4.42 20.84
C PRO A 415 -5.94 3.12 20.23
N PRO A 416 -6.80 2.37 20.93
CA PRO A 416 -7.32 1.08 20.46
C PRO A 416 -8.17 1.21 19.19
N GLU A 417 -8.68 2.40 18.89
CA GLU A 417 -9.38 2.72 17.65
C GLU A 417 -8.51 2.44 16.43
N LEU A 418 -7.20 2.45 16.54
CA LEU A 418 -6.27 2.13 15.47
C LEU A 418 -6.49 0.71 14.92
N PHE A 419 -6.82 -0.24 15.78
CA PHE A 419 -6.96 -1.66 15.45
C PHE A 419 -8.42 -2.11 15.27
N ARG A 420 -9.38 -1.35 15.77
CA ARG A 420 -10.80 -1.71 15.69
C ARG A 420 -11.41 -1.25 14.38
N GLN A 421 -11.80 -2.20 13.53
CA GLN A 421 -12.61 -1.89 12.34
C GLN A 421 -13.95 -1.31 12.78
N GLY A 422 -14.46 -0.33 12.02
CA GLY A 422 -15.69 0.38 12.37
C GLY A 422 -15.51 1.54 13.36
N SER A 423 -14.30 1.77 13.89
CA SER A 423 -14.03 2.93 14.74
C SER A 423 -14.03 4.23 13.95
N GLU A 424 -14.54 5.26 14.56
CA GLU A 424 -14.41 6.63 14.06
C GLU A 424 -12.96 7.09 14.12
N LEU A 425 -12.44 7.58 12.99
CA LEU A 425 -11.10 8.13 12.89
C LEU A 425 -11.16 9.50 12.21
N PRO A 426 -10.20 10.38 12.50
CA PRO A 426 -10.07 11.66 11.81
C PRO A 426 -9.95 11.49 10.30
N LEU A 427 -10.32 12.53 9.56
CA LEU A 427 -10.06 12.58 8.12
C LEU A 427 -8.56 12.62 7.82
N LEU A 428 -8.15 12.05 6.70
CA LEU A 428 -6.78 12.16 6.22
C LEU A 428 -6.45 13.61 5.87
N ASP A 429 -5.46 14.18 6.54
CA ASP A 429 -4.92 15.50 6.24
C ASP A 429 -3.43 15.39 5.88
N TYR A 430 -3.11 15.57 4.60
CA TYR A 430 -1.73 15.52 4.10
C TYR A 430 -0.81 16.57 4.74
N ARG A 431 -1.36 17.65 5.30
CA ARG A 431 -0.61 18.73 5.96
C ARG A 431 -0.05 18.30 7.30
N LEU A 432 -0.68 17.31 7.95
CA LEU A 432 -0.31 16.81 9.28
C LEU A 432 0.72 15.66 9.23
N LEU A 433 0.99 15.09 8.05
CA LEU A 433 1.93 13.98 7.91
C LEU A 433 3.34 14.40 8.31
N GLY A 434 3.90 13.77 9.34
CA GLY A 434 5.25 14.04 9.86
C GLY A 434 6.35 13.31 9.07
N LEU A 435 7.61 13.74 9.26
CA LEU A 435 8.80 13.14 8.64
C LEU A 435 9.76 12.49 9.64
N ALA A 436 9.72 12.90 10.89
CA ALA A 436 10.65 12.43 11.90
C ALA A 436 10.04 12.47 13.29
N GLY A 437 10.45 11.56 14.09
CA GLY A 437 10.49 11.66 15.55
C GLY A 437 9.13 11.55 16.16
N GLY A 438 8.50 10.70 16.46
CA GLY A 438 7.26 10.55 17.20
C GLY A 438 7.14 9.18 17.81
N GLY A 439 8.21 8.42 17.89
CA GLY A 439 8.18 7.10 18.50
C GLY A 439 7.55 6.00 17.62
N ASP A 440 7.49 4.81 18.17
CA ASP A 440 7.04 3.59 17.48
C ASP A 440 5.81 2.99 18.15
N PHE A 441 4.64 3.44 17.72
CA PHE A 441 3.36 2.95 18.24
C PHE A 441 3.14 1.44 17.98
N MET A 442 3.80 0.86 16.97
CA MET A 442 3.69 -0.57 16.68
C MET A 442 4.46 -1.40 17.71
N ALA A 443 5.68 -0.98 18.05
CA ALA A 443 6.45 -1.62 19.12
C ALA A 443 5.73 -1.51 20.48
N ALA A 444 5.16 -0.34 20.79
CA ALA A 444 4.38 -0.14 22.01
C ALA A 444 3.16 -1.06 22.06
N SER A 445 2.43 -1.20 20.96
CA SER A 445 1.29 -2.12 20.84
C SER A 445 1.71 -3.58 21.04
N LEU A 446 2.82 -4.02 20.44
CA LEU A 446 3.34 -5.38 20.61
C LEU A 446 3.63 -5.70 22.09
N VAL A 447 4.32 -4.78 22.78
CA VAL A 447 4.67 -4.95 24.20
C VAL A 447 3.39 -5.02 25.07
N GLY A 448 2.41 -4.16 24.79
CA GLY A 448 1.13 -4.17 25.49
C GLY A 448 0.33 -5.46 25.27
N SER A 449 0.23 -5.91 24.03
CA SER A 449 -0.45 -7.18 23.68
C SER A 449 0.21 -8.38 24.36
N ALA A 450 1.54 -8.46 24.34
CA ALA A 450 2.27 -9.54 25.02
C ALA A 450 2.03 -9.52 26.54
N ALA A 451 1.98 -8.35 27.15
CA ALA A 451 1.69 -8.20 28.59
C ALA A 451 0.26 -8.69 28.92
N ARG A 452 -0.74 -8.36 28.12
CA ARG A 452 -2.12 -8.85 28.30
C ARG A 452 -2.22 -10.38 28.15
N LEU A 453 -1.51 -10.94 27.20
CA LEU A 453 -1.49 -12.38 26.91
C LEU A 453 -0.65 -13.19 27.90
N ALA A 454 0.19 -12.56 28.72
CA ALA A 454 1.16 -13.25 29.60
C ALA A 454 0.52 -14.30 30.52
N SER A 455 -0.70 -14.07 31.03
CA SER A 455 -1.41 -14.98 31.92
C SER A 455 -1.87 -16.27 31.26
N TYR A 456 -1.88 -16.33 29.92
CA TYR A 456 -2.32 -17.51 29.15
C TYR A 456 -1.16 -18.45 28.81
N ARG A 457 0.10 -18.04 29.02
CA ARG A 457 1.25 -18.88 28.75
C ARG A 457 1.20 -20.18 29.57
N GLY A 458 1.47 -21.30 28.90
CA GLY A 458 1.48 -22.61 29.54
C GLY A 458 0.12 -23.23 29.83
N LEU A 459 -1.00 -22.54 29.53
CA LEU A 459 -2.34 -23.10 29.73
C LEU A 459 -2.76 -24.09 28.62
N GLY A 460 -2.00 -24.16 27.53
CA GLY A 460 -2.30 -24.99 26.36
C GLY A 460 -3.31 -24.35 25.40
N GLY A 461 -3.40 -24.93 24.19
CA GLY A 461 -4.31 -24.48 23.14
C GLY A 461 -3.82 -23.23 22.41
N GLN A 462 -4.69 -22.69 21.55
CA GLN A 462 -4.32 -21.63 20.60
C GLN A 462 -3.98 -20.30 21.30
N ILE A 463 -4.66 -19.96 22.40
CA ILE A 463 -4.39 -18.72 23.12
C ILE A 463 -3.04 -18.77 23.84
N ALA A 464 -2.61 -19.92 24.34
CA ALA A 464 -1.29 -20.10 24.93
C ALA A 464 -0.19 -19.98 23.87
N ALA A 465 -0.36 -20.61 22.71
CA ALA A 465 0.56 -20.47 21.59
C ALA A 465 0.67 -19.01 21.11
N LEU A 466 -0.45 -18.28 21.06
CA LEU A 466 -0.46 -16.87 20.74
C LEU A 466 0.33 -16.04 21.77
N ALA A 467 0.19 -16.34 23.06
CA ALA A 467 0.92 -15.70 24.14
C ALA A 467 2.44 -15.99 24.07
N GLU A 468 2.83 -17.20 23.72
CA GLU A 468 4.23 -17.59 23.54
C GLU A 468 4.86 -16.88 22.33
N LEU A 469 4.13 -16.80 21.21
CA LEU A 469 4.57 -16.07 20.01
C LEU A 469 4.72 -14.58 20.31
N ALA A 470 3.75 -13.95 20.98
CA ALA A 470 3.82 -12.55 21.35
C ALA A 470 5.06 -12.24 22.21
N GLU A 471 5.36 -13.08 23.21
CA GLU A 471 6.57 -12.94 24.02
C GLU A 471 7.86 -13.18 23.21
N GLY A 472 7.83 -14.13 22.26
CA GLY A 472 8.93 -14.37 21.32
C GLY A 472 9.27 -13.10 20.53
N PHE A 473 8.27 -12.42 19.97
CA PHE A 473 8.48 -11.17 19.23
C PHE A 473 8.92 -10.01 20.13
N VAL A 474 8.46 -9.94 21.39
CA VAL A 474 8.99 -8.96 22.37
C VAL A 474 10.44 -9.25 22.71
N THR A 475 10.83 -10.51 22.83
CA THR A 475 12.22 -10.92 23.05
C THR A 475 13.09 -10.53 21.87
N GLU A 476 12.62 -10.75 20.65
CA GLU A 476 13.30 -10.33 19.41
C GLU A 476 13.44 -8.81 19.33
N LEU A 477 12.38 -8.05 19.67
CA LEU A 477 12.46 -6.60 19.76
C LEU A 477 13.48 -6.12 20.81
N ARG A 478 13.60 -6.83 21.92
CA ARG A 478 14.59 -6.51 22.96
C ARG A 478 16.01 -6.75 22.47
N ALA A 479 16.26 -7.86 21.79
CA ALA A 479 17.55 -8.14 21.16
C ALA A 479 17.89 -7.09 20.10
N LEU A 480 16.93 -6.76 19.22
CA LEU A 480 17.07 -5.72 18.21
C LEU A 480 17.38 -4.35 18.85
N CYS A 481 16.72 -4.01 19.96
CA CYS A 481 16.94 -2.77 20.69
C CYS A 481 18.39 -2.65 21.18
N GLU A 482 18.94 -3.73 21.74
CA GLU A 482 20.34 -3.74 22.22
C GLU A 482 21.34 -3.58 21.07
N GLU A 483 21.09 -4.21 19.93
CA GLU A 483 21.93 -4.08 18.74
C GLU A 483 21.85 -2.65 18.16
N CYS A 484 20.65 -2.10 18.03
CA CYS A 484 20.44 -0.76 17.48
C CYS A 484 21.06 0.36 18.36
N ARG A 485 21.08 0.21 19.68
CA ARG A 485 21.78 1.14 20.60
C ARG A 485 23.28 1.20 20.37
N ARG A 486 23.88 0.12 19.85
CA ARG A 486 25.33 0.04 19.55
C ARG A 486 25.68 0.64 18.19
N LEU A 487 24.69 0.96 17.35
CA LEU A 487 24.95 1.55 16.05
C LEU A 487 25.69 2.89 16.20
N PRO A 488 26.63 3.21 15.28
CA PRO A 488 27.25 4.53 15.23
C PRO A 488 26.20 5.59 14.91
N ALA A 489 26.55 6.85 15.12
CA ALA A 489 25.75 7.96 14.63
C ALA A 489 25.55 7.80 13.11
N TYR A 490 24.31 8.07 12.64
CA TYR A 490 23.96 7.86 11.25
C TYR A 490 24.88 8.65 10.30
N GLY A 491 25.35 7.96 9.28
CA GLY A 491 26.17 8.51 8.20
C GLY A 491 25.89 7.76 6.88
N THR A 492 26.40 8.28 5.77
CA THR A 492 26.17 7.67 4.44
C THR A 492 26.64 6.22 4.34
N ALA A 493 27.69 5.85 5.09
CA ALA A 493 28.19 4.48 5.16
C ALA A 493 27.21 3.52 5.84
N THR A 494 26.36 4.00 6.73
CA THR A 494 25.38 3.17 7.46
C THR A 494 24.37 2.47 6.54
N LEU A 495 23.94 3.15 5.47
CA LEU A 495 23.01 2.57 4.48
C LEU A 495 23.65 1.53 3.55
N THR A 496 24.97 1.47 3.49
CA THR A 496 25.70 0.51 2.66
C THR A 496 26.22 -0.69 3.45
N ASP A 497 26.01 -0.71 4.77
CA ASP A 497 26.37 -1.82 5.64
C ASP A 497 25.27 -2.89 5.63
N PRO A 498 25.56 -4.10 5.09
CA PRO A 498 24.60 -5.19 5.05
C PRO A 498 24.08 -5.60 6.45
N ALA A 499 24.91 -5.49 7.49
CA ALA A 499 24.51 -5.83 8.86
C ALA A 499 23.42 -4.89 9.38
N VAL A 500 23.49 -3.59 9.04
CA VAL A 500 22.45 -2.62 9.40
C VAL A 500 21.17 -2.82 8.58
N CYS A 501 21.30 -3.22 7.32
CA CYS A 501 20.14 -3.57 6.49
C CYS A 501 19.35 -4.74 7.09
N VAL A 502 20.02 -5.77 7.62
CA VAL A 502 19.38 -6.91 8.30
C VAL A 502 18.56 -6.46 9.52
N LEU A 503 19.00 -5.42 10.24
CA LEU A 503 18.21 -4.89 11.37
C LEU A 503 16.89 -4.27 10.89
N SER A 504 16.87 -3.64 9.71
CA SER A 504 15.62 -3.13 9.13
C SER A 504 14.67 -4.25 8.69
N ASP A 505 15.19 -5.38 8.24
CA ASP A 505 14.40 -6.57 7.89
C ASP A 505 13.71 -7.13 9.13
N ARG A 506 14.49 -7.36 10.21
CA ARG A 506 13.98 -7.82 11.50
C ARG A 506 12.93 -6.88 12.06
N TYR A 507 13.20 -5.58 12.08
CA TYR A 507 12.26 -4.56 12.53
C TYR A 507 10.93 -4.62 11.76
N SER A 508 11.00 -4.71 10.45
CA SER A 508 9.80 -4.71 9.60
C SER A 508 8.91 -5.93 9.82
N LEU A 509 9.50 -7.12 10.09
CA LEU A 509 8.76 -8.33 10.46
C LEU A 509 8.13 -8.22 11.86
N ILE A 510 8.82 -7.58 12.82
CA ILE A 510 8.27 -7.29 14.14
C ILE A 510 7.05 -6.35 14.03
N VAL A 511 7.12 -5.33 13.18
CA VAL A 511 5.97 -4.43 12.90
C VAL A 511 4.80 -5.20 12.30
N ALA A 512 5.05 -6.16 11.40
CA ALA A 512 4.00 -7.02 10.86
C ALA A 512 3.34 -7.87 11.96
N ALA A 513 4.13 -8.44 12.87
CA ALA A 513 3.61 -9.20 14.01
C ALA A 513 2.77 -8.34 14.97
N ALA A 514 3.22 -7.10 15.25
CA ALA A 514 2.47 -6.14 16.05
C ALA A 514 1.10 -5.83 15.41
N ALA A 515 1.07 -5.66 14.08
CA ALA A 515 -0.18 -5.41 13.36
C ALA A 515 -1.14 -6.61 13.43
N VAL A 516 -0.65 -7.85 13.30
CA VAL A 516 -1.46 -9.06 13.43
C VAL A 516 -2.09 -9.15 14.82
N LEU A 517 -1.28 -8.97 15.87
CA LEU A 517 -1.77 -9.01 17.26
C LEU A 517 -2.80 -7.92 17.51
N GLY A 518 -2.51 -6.67 17.13
CA GLY A 518 -3.42 -5.55 17.33
C GLY A 518 -4.75 -5.75 16.60
N MET A 519 -4.71 -6.23 15.33
CA MET A 519 -5.92 -6.50 14.56
C MET A 519 -6.73 -7.68 15.11
N TRP A 520 -6.08 -8.71 15.66
CA TRP A 520 -6.76 -9.80 16.34
C TRP A 520 -7.43 -9.31 17.65
N GLU A 521 -6.72 -8.58 18.50
CA GLU A 521 -7.28 -8.01 19.75
C GLU A 521 -8.39 -6.98 19.48
N GLY A 522 -8.30 -6.27 18.37
CA GLY A 522 -9.27 -5.25 17.97
C GLY A 522 -10.61 -5.82 17.45
N GLN A 523 -10.76 -7.14 17.35
CA GLN A 523 -12.01 -7.77 16.88
C GLN A 523 -13.12 -7.62 17.92
N ASP A 524 -14.31 -7.28 17.44
CA ASP A 524 -15.51 -7.09 18.29
C ASP A 524 -16.44 -8.32 18.33
N GLY A 525 -15.98 -9.45 17.78
CA GLY A 525 -16.73 -10.71 17.72
C GLY A 525 -17.76 -10.79 16.58
N ARG A 526 -17.89 -9.78 15.72
CA ARG A 526 -18.82 -9.83 14.57
C ARG A 526 -18.39 -10.86 13.53
N ASP A 527 -17.09 -11.03 13.34
CA ASP A 527 -16.53 -12.12 12.54
C ASP A 527 -15.94 -13.18 13.47
N PRO A 528 -16.61 -14.35 13.63
CA PRO A 528 -16.15 -15.41 14.55
C PRO A 528 -14.78 -15.97 14.17
N PHE A 529 -14.41 -15.96 12.90
CA PHE A 529 -13.10 -16.43 12.45
C PHE A 529 -12.00 -15.43 12.82
N LEU A 530 -12.19 -14.15 12.56
CA LEU A 530 -11.18 -13.13 12.90
C LEU A 530 -11.03 -12.95 14.42
N ALA A 531 -12.08 -13.17 15.20
CA ALA A 531 -12.01 -13.18 16.66
C ALA A 531 -11.32 -14.44 17.23
N ASN A 532 -11.23 -15.52 16.44
CA ASN A 532 -10.54 -16.75 16.83
C ASN A 532 -9.01 -16.58 16.67
N PRO A 533 -8.18 -17.04 17.63
CA PRO A 533 -6.73 -16.87 17.56
C PRO A 533 -6.03 -17.72 16.48
N ALA A 534 -6.69 -18.73 15.90
CA ALA A 534 -6.06 -19.68 14.97
C ALA A 534 -5.32 -19.03 13.80
N TRP A 535 -5.92 -18.02 13.15
CA TRP A 535 -5.28 -17.33 12.03
C TRP A 535 -4.08 -16.50 12.47
N ALA A 536 -4.20 -15.82 13.63
CA ALA A 536 -3.12 -15.01 14.17
C ALA A 536 -1.94 -15.89 14.63
N VAL A 537 -2.22 -17.03 15.26
CA VAL A 537 -1.18 -18.04 15.61
C VAL A 537 -0.44 -18.49 14.36
N LEU A 538 -1.17 -18.87 13.29
CA LEU A 538 -0.52 -19.33 12.06
C LEU A 538 0.28 -18.22 11.38
N ALA A 539 -0.25 -17.00 11.31
CA ALA A 539 0.43 -15.83 10.73
C ALA A 539 1.71 -15.49 11.51
N LEU A 540 1.62 -15.42 12.84
CA LEU A 540 2.79 -15.14 13.70
C LEU A 540 3.83 -16.26 13.66
N SER A 541 3.41 -17.53 13.60
CA SER A 541 4.35 -18.65 13.43
C SER A 541 5.16 -18.51 12.14
N ARG A 542 4.53 -18.17 11.03
CA ARG A 542 5.21 -17.95 9.74
C ARG A 542 6.13 -16.72 9.76
N LEU A 543 5.72 -15.63 10.41
CA LEU A 543 6.58 -14.45 10.61
C LEU A 543 7.79 -14.79 11.50
N GLY A 544 7.59 -15.58 12.57
CA GLY A 544 8.64 -16.04 13.47
C GLY A 544 9.64 -16.97 12.77
N GLU A 545 9.16 -17.89 11.91
CA GLU A 545 10.03 -18.74 11.08
C GLU A 545 10.96 -17.88 10.19
N ARG A 546 10.46 -16.78 9.61
CA ARG A 546 11.27 -15.84 8.80
C ARG A 546 12.32 -15.09 9.62
N LEU A 547 12.07 -14.87 10.91
CA LEU A 547 13.04 -14.29 11.85
C LEU A 547 14.00 -15.35 12.43
N ALA A 548 13.83 -16.63 12.08
CA ALA A 548 14.54 -17.75 12.68
C ALA A 548 14.42 -17.80 14.22
N MET A 549 13.34 -17.26 14.77
CA MET A 549 13.05 -17.33 16.20
C MET A 549 12.42 -18.70 16.55
N PRO A 550 12.54 -19.17 17.81
CA PRO A 550 11.80 -20.34 18.27
C PRO A 550 10.29 -20.14 18.11
N VAL A 551 9.64 -21.07 17.43
CA VAL A 551 8.20 -21.06 17.21
C VAL A 551 7.57 -22.29 17.88
N PRO A 552 6.52 -22.15 18.70
CA PRO A 552 5.83 -23.29 19.29
C PRO A 552 5.20 -24.18 18.22
N GLU A 553 4.98 -25.45 18.53
CA GLU A 553 4.19 -26.33 17.68
C GLU A 553 2.78 -25.77 17.51
N LEU A 554 2.25 -25.89 16.28
CA LEU A 554 0.89 -25.44 16.00
C LEU A 554 -0.11 -26.27 16.84
N PRO A 555 -0.98 -25.63 17.62
CA PRO A 555 -1.99 -26.34 18.39
C PRO A 555 -2.92 -27.19 17.52
N ASP A 556 -3.43 -28.27 18.07
CA ASP A 556 -4.40 -29.13 17.40
C ASP A 556 -5.59 -28.34 16.88
N GLY A 557 -5.98 -28.62 15.64
CA GLY A 557 -7.10 -27.98 14.99
C GLY A 557 -6.81 -26.58 14.41
N CYS A 558 -5.70 -25.91 14.75
CA CYS A 558 -5.38 -24.58 14.27
C CYS A 558 -5.36 -24.50 12.72
N LEU A 559 -4.55 -25.36 12.11
CA LEU A 559 -4.45 -25.42 10.64
C LEU A 559 -5.79 -25.78 9.98
N ALA A 560 -6.56 -26.69 10.60
CA ALA A 560 -7.85 -27.10 10.08
C ALA A 560 -8.87 -25.95 10.07
N GLN A 561 -8.95 -25.16 11.13
CA GLN A 561 -9.86 -24.01 11.23
C GLN A 561 -9.56 -22.96 10.18
N VAL A 562 -8.28 -22.63 9.97
CA VAL A 562 -7.88 -21.68 8.93
C VAL A 562 -8.20 -22.20 7.53
N MET A 563 -7.98 -23.50 7.30
CA MET A 563 -8.30 -24.15 6.03
C MET A 563 -9.82 -24.23 5.78
N GLU A 564 -10.61 -24.52 6.78
CA GLU A 564 -12.08 -24.54 6.69
C GLU A 564 -12.62 -23.17 6.32
N GLU A 565 -12.12 -22.11 6.94
CA GLU A 565 -12.53 -20.75 6.61
C GLU A 565 -12.13 -20.36 5.18
N LEU A 566 -10.90 -20.67 4.74
CA LEU A 566 -10.47 -20.45 3.37
C LEU A 566 -11.42 -21.13 2.37
N VAL A 567 -11.75 -22.41 2.60
CA VAL A 567 -12.67 -23.16 1.75
C VAL A 567 -14.09 -22.57 1.80
N ARG A 568 -14.53 -22.13 2.97
CA ARG A 568 -15.82 -21.46 3.13
C ARG A 568 -15.87 -20.18 2.30
N ARG A 569 -14.85 -19.31 2.41
CA ARG A 569 -14.77 -18.06 1.62
C ARG A 569 -14.75 -18.34 0.13
N PHE A 570 -13.95 -19.29 -0.31
CA PHE A 570 -13.91 -19.71 -1.70
C PHE A 570 -15.29 -20.18 -2.21
N ARG A 571 -16.00 -21.05 -1.44
CA ARG A 571 -17.30 -21.60 -1.85
C ARG A 571 -18.42 -20.57 -1.83
N THR A 572 -18.36 -19.60 -0.95
CA THR A 572 -19.35 -18.53 -0.80
C THR A 572 -18.99 -17.26 -1.57
N GLY A 573 -17.92 -17.30 -2.40
CA GLY A 573 -17.46 -16.15 -3.16
C GLY A 573 -17.15 -14.96 -2.28
N ARG A 574 -16.29 -15.14 -1.28
CA ARG A 574 -15.82 -14.03 -0.42
C ARG A 574 -14.34 -13.81 -0.57
N SER A 575 -13.90 -12.55 -0.42
CA SER A 575 -12.49 -12.20 -0.40
C SER A 575 -11.76 -12.80 0.81
N CYS A 576 -10.46 -13.08 0.64
CA CYS A 576 -9.57 -13.60 1.67
C CYS A 576 -8.82 -12.48 2.42
N ASP A 577 -9.39 -11.29 2.48
CA ASP A 577 -8.92 -10.15 3.28
C ASP A 577 -9.70 -10.02 4.61
N LEU A 578 -9.35 -9.02 5.41
CA LEU A 578 -10.03 -8.74 6.69
C LEU A 578 -11.49 -8.31 6.51
N ASP A 579 -11.87 -7.77 5.35
CA ASP A 579 -13.22 -7.31 5.07
C ASP A 579 -14.18 -8.44 4.65
N GLY A 580 -13.67 -9.54 4.08
CA GLY A 580 -14.44 -10.69 3.63
C GLY A 580 -15.65 -10.33 2.75
N ILE A 581 -15.49 -9.38 1.80
CA ILE A 581 -16.58 -8.88 0.95
C ILE A 581 -17.08 -9.98 0.00
N ALA A 582 -18.36 -9.88 -0.38
CA ALA A 582 -18.89 -10.72 -1.44
C ALA A 582 -18.28 -10.36 -2.79
N LEU A 583 -17.78 -11.37 -3.51
CA LEU A 583 -17.22 -11.25 -4.86
C LEU A 583 -18.31 -11.54 -5.89
N ALA A 584 -18.24 -10.87 -7.04
CA ALA A 584 -19.11 -11.19 -8.17
C ALA A 584 -18.80 -12.60 -8.70
N GLN A 585 -19.86 -13.38 -8.94
CA GLN A 585 -19.81 -14.76 -9.42
C GLN A 585 -20.77 -14.95 -10.60
#